data_2d148dc61072efa303e8e04142002625
#
_entry.id   2d148dc61072efa303e8e04142002625
#
_cell.length_a   1.000
_cell.length_b   1.000
_cell.length_c   1.000
_cell.angle_alpha   90.00
_cell.angle_beta   90.00
_cell.angle_gamma   90.00
#
_symmetry.space_group_name_H-M   'P 1'
#
loop_
_entity.id
_entity.type
_entity.pdbx_description
1 polymer ?
#
loop_
_entity_poly.entity_id
_entity_poly.type
_entity_poly.pdbx_seq_one_letter_code
_entity_poly.pdbx_strand_id
1 'polypeptide(L)'
;MRRVVITGVGAVTPIGNNVKDFWANLTAGKNGIDYIKSFDSANINVKVAGEIKDFDPIALGLDKSIARRSDKFVQYALIAAKEAMEDSKIEISPERLGVYVGTGVGGLNV
;
A
#
# COMPACT_ATOMS: atom_id res chain seq x y z
N MET A 1 9.45 27.26 18.30
CA MET A 1 9.19 25.83 18.07
C MET A 1 8.68 25.62 16.64
N ARG A 2 9.27 24.67 15.91
CA ARG A 2 8.79 24.33 14.57
C ARG A 2 7.56 23.44 14.65
N ARG A 3 6.56 23.74 13.82
CA ARG A 3 5.38 22.91 13.70
C ARG A 3 5.53 21.98 12.50
N VAL A 4 5.22 20.71 12.72
CA VAL A 4 5.21 19.70 11.66
C VAL A 4 3.77 19.19 11.52
N VAL A 5 3.27 19.17 10.32
CA VAL A 5 1.90 18.76 10.03
C VAL A 5 1.88 17.69 8.94
N ILE A 6 0.87 16.82 9.02
CA ILE A 6 0.59 15.84 7.96
C ILE A 6 -0.35 16.51 6.95
N THR A 7 0.05 16.58 5.69
CA THR A 7 -0.71 17.25 4.63
C THR A 7 -1.38 16.29 3.67
N GLY A 8 -0.97 15.03 3.65
CA GLY A 8 -1.59 14.02 2.80
C GLY A 8 -1.31 12.64 3.30
N VAL A 9 -2.21 11.72 3.03
CA VAL A 9 -2.10 10.31 3.44
C VAL A 9 -2.44 9.39 2.28
N GLY A 10 -1.84 8.22 2.29
CA GLY A 10 -2.13 7.15 1.35
C GLY A 10 -2.10 5.81 2.07
N ALA A 11 -2.86 4.86 1.59
CA ALA A 11 -2.94 3.53 2.21
C ALA A 11 -3.24 2.45 1.19
N VAL A 12 -2.59 1.31 1.37
CA VAL A 12 -2.93 0.04 0.71
C VAL A 12 -2.99 -1.01 1.81
N THR A 13 -4.16 -1.56 2.05
CA THR A 13 -4.43 -2.42 3.21
C THR A 13 -5.32 -3.60 2.83
N PRO A 14 -5.39 -4.65 3.68
CA PRO A 14 -6.31 -5.77 3.45
C PRO A 14 -7.80 -5.39 3.40
N ILE A 15 -8.18 -4.20 3.86
CA ILE A 15 -9.57 -3.73 3.85
C ILE A 15 -9.80 -2.54 2.93
N GLY A 16 -8.83 -2.15 2.13
CA GLY A 16 -9.00 -1.09 1.15
C GLY A 16 -7.69 -0.68 0.51
N ASN A 17 -7.73 -0.36 -0.76
CA ASN A 17 -6.56 0.01 -1.57
C ASN A 17 -6.39 1.53 -1.70
N ASN A 18 -7.11 2.28 -0.90
CA ASN A 18 -6.97 3.73 -0.75
C ASN A 18 -7.49 4.13 0.64
N VAL A 19 -7.23 5.35 1.04
CA VAL A 19 -7.61 5.85 2.38
C VAL A 19 -9.12 5.87 2.57
N LYS A 20 -9.86 6.26 1.56
CA LYS A 20 -11.33 6.34 1.63
C LYS A 20 -11.95 4.98 1.92
N ASP A 21 -11.60 3.97 1.16
CA ASP A 21 -12.12 2.61 1.33
C ASP A 21 -11.62 1.99 2.64
N PHE A 22 -10.36 2.18 2.95
CA PHE A 22 -9.78 1.73 4.22
C PHE A 22 -10.55 2.29 5.42
N TRP A 23 -10.78 3.60 5.43
CA TRP A 23 -11.48 4.25 6.55
C TRP A 23 -12.93 3.81 6.66
N ALA A 24 -13.65 3.72 5.53
CA ALA A 24 -15.03 3.26 5.51
C ALA A 24 -15.15 1.83 6.05
N ASN A 25 -14.26 0.94 5.63
CA ASN A 25 -14.27 -0.45 6.07
C ASN A 25 -13.81 -0.60 7.53
N LEU A 26 -12.83 0.19 7.95
CA LEU A 26 -12.35 0.20 9.33
C LEU A 26 -13.46 0.62 10.30
N THR A 27 -14.15 1.71 9.99
CA THR A 27 -15.25 2.22 10.83
C THR A 27 -16.49 1.32 10.79
N ALA A 28 -16.67 0.56 9.71
CA ALA A 28 -17.73 -0.45 9.61
C ALA A 28 -17.39 -1.76 10.34
N GLY A 29 -16.18 -1.88 10.87
CA GLY A 29 -15.74 -3.07 11.58
C GLY A 29 -15.40 -4.25 10.68
N LYS A 30 -15.07 -4.01 9.41
CA LYS A 30 -14.69 -5.09 8.50
C LYS A 30 -13.34 -5.68 8.87
N ASN A 31 -13.24 -7.00 8.74
CA ASN A 31 -12.03 -7.76 9.01
C ASN A 31 -11.33 -8.11 7.70
N GLY A 32 -10.05 -7.71 7.58
CA GLY A 32 -9.24 -8.01 6.41
C GLY A 32 -8.47 -9.32 6.49
N ILE A 33 -8.54 -10.00 7.62
CA ILE A 33 -7.88 -11.30 7.80
C ILE A 33 -8.81 -12.39 7.30
N ASP A 34 -8.33 -13.24 6.40
CA ASP A 34 -9.10 -14.32 5.79
C ASP A 34 -8.16 -15.46 5.43
N TYR A 35 -8.70 -16.56 4.92
CA TYR A 35 -7.89 -17.66 4.43
C TYR A 35 -6.94 -17.21 3.34
N ILE A 36 -5.71 -17.73 3.39
CA ILE A 36 -4.67 -17.42 2.40
C ILE A 36 -5.11 -17.91 1.03
N LYS A 37 -5.07 -17.02 0.03
CA LYS A 37 -5.44 -17.32 -1.36
C LYS A 37 -4.26 -17.19 -2.32
N SER A 38 -3.19 -16.50 -1.92
CA SER A 38 -2.04 -16.23 -2.79
C SER A 38 -1.18 -17.46 -3.06
N PHE A 39 -1.25 -18.46 -2.17
CA PHE A 39 -0.55 -19.74 -2.35
C PHE A 39 -1.31 -20.85 -1.62
N ASP A 40 -0.93 -22.11 -1.93
CA ASP A 40 -1.51 -23.29 -1.24
C ASP A 40 -0.92 -23.42 0.16
N SER A 41 -1.77 -23.26 1.18
CA SER A 41 -1.40 -23.29 2.59
C SER A 41 -1.66 -24.65 3.25
N ALA A 42 -1.96 -25.70 2.47
CA ALA A 42 -2.35 -27.00 3.00
C ALA A 42 -1.32 -27.61 3.97
N ASN A 43 -0.05 -27.35 3.73
CA ASN A 43 1.08 -27.93 4.49
C ASN A 43 1.61 -27.01 5.58
N ILE A 44 0.97 -25.89 5.88
CA ILE A 44 1.39 -24.98 6.95
C ILE A 44 0.31 -24.87 8.02
N ASN A 45 0.73 -24.60 9.25
CA ASN A 45 -0.17 -24.58 10.39
C ASN A 45 -1.08 -23.34 10.39
N VAL A 46 -0.56 -22.19 9.98
CA VAL A 46 -1.34 -20.95 9.90
C VAL A 46 -1.96 -20.84 8.52
N LYS A 47 -3.29 -20.74 8.49
CA LYS A 47 -4.10 -20.72 7.25
C LYS A 47 -4.64 -19.35 6.89
N VAL A 48 -4.45 -18.35 7.76
CA VAL A 48 -5.05 -17.02 7.61
C VAL A 48 -3.99 -15.94 7.55
N ALA A 49 -4.28 -14.88 6.80
CA ALA A 49 -3.40 -13.71 6.68
C ALA A 49 -4.22 -12.49 6.25
N GLY A 50 -3.65 -11.32 6.51
CA GLY A 50 -4.18 -10.07 5.97
C GLY A 50 -3.59 -9.79 4.60
N GLU A 51 -4.19 -10.35 3.56
CA GLU A 51 -3.72 -10.15 2.19
C GLU A 51 -4.37 -8.92 1.56
N ILE A 52 -3.62 -8.23 0.71
CA ILE A 52 -4.16 -7.16 -0.12
C ILE A 52 -5.04 -7.78 -1.21
N LYS A 53 -6.26 -7.26 -1.38
CA LYS A 53 -7.27 -7.83 -2.26
C LYS A 53 -7.52 -6.91 -3.45
N ASP A 54 -7.82 -7.53 -4.60
CA ASP A 54 -8.24 -6.82 -5.82
C ASP A 54 -7.26 -5.70 -6.23
N PHE A 55 -5.97 -5.94 -6.01
CA PHE A 55 -4.93 -4.97 -6.31
C PHE A 55 -4.49 -5.09 -7.78
N ASP A 56 -4.84 -4.10 -8.57
CA ASP A 56 -4.36 -3.94 -9.94
C ASP A 56 -3.49 -2.69 -10.03
N PRO A 57 -2.16 -2.84 -10.04
CA PRO A 57 -1.26 -1.69 -10.01
C PRO A 57 -1.42 -0.79 -11.23
N ILE A 58 -1.73 -1.37 -12.40
CA ILE A 58 -1.87 -0.60 -13.64
C ILE A 58 -3.16 0.23 -13.59
N ALA A 59 -4.26 -0.36 -13.16
CA ALA A 59 -5.53 0.36 -12.98
C ALA A 59 -5.42 1.49 -11.95
N LEU A 60 -4.56 1.32 -10.95
CA LEU A 60 -4.30 2.33 -9.92
C LEU A 60 -3.28 3.39 -10.35
N GLY A 61 -2.78 3.33 -11.59
CA GLY A 61 -1.96 4.37 -12.18
C GLY A 61 -0.47 4.08 -12.23
N LEU A 62 -0.05 2.87 -11.92
CA LEU A 62 1.36 2.48 -12.02
C LEU A 62 1.72 2.17 -13.48
N ASP A 63 2.92 2.56 -13.89
CA ASP A 63 3.44 2.26 -15.22
C ASP A 63 3.62 0.74 -15.41
N LYS A 64 3.27 0.24 -16.60
CA LYS A 64 3.37 -1.18 -16.93
C LYS A 64 4.77 -1.76 -16.73
N SER A 65 5.80 -1.02 -17.11
CA SER A 65 7.17 -1.49 -16.99
C SER A 65 7.62 -1.58 -15.55
N ILE A 66 7.19 -0.63 -14.73
CA ILE A 66 7.45 -0.63 -13.29
C ILE A 66 6.70 -1.80 -12.64
N ALA A 67 5.43 -1.98 -12.97
CA ALA A 67 4.62 -3.08 -12.42
C ALA A 67 5.22 -4.45 -12.72
N ARG A 68 5.78 -4.64 -13.91
CA ARG A 68 6.40 -5.92 -14.30
C ARG A 68 7.73 -6.21 -13.59
N ARG A 69 8.48 -5.18 -13.22
CA ARG A 69 9.82 -5.30 -12.65
C ARG A 69 9.85 -5.21 -11.14
N SER A 70 8.72 -4.89 -10.53
CA SER A 70 8.66 -4.59 -9.10
C SER A 70 7.95 -5.69 -8.33
N ASP A 71 8.49 -6.03 -7.17
CA ASP A 71 7.81 -6.85 -6.20
C ASP A 71 6.57 -6.13 -5.65
N LYS A 72 5.66 -6.88 -5.06
CA LYS A 72 4.41 -6.34 -4.54
C LYS A 72 4.61 -5.26 -3.50
N PHE A 73 5.60 -5.39 -2.61
CA PHE A 73 5.83 -4.36 -1.60
C PHE A 73 6.21 -3.01 -2.22
N VAL A 74 6.96 -3.02 -3.32
CA VAL A 74 7.29 -1.80 -4.08
C VAL A 74 6.04 -1.21 -4.72
N GLN A 75 5.21 -2.05 -5.31
CA GLN A 75 3.95 -1.61 -5.92
C GLN A 75 3.02 -0.97 -4.89
N TYR A 76 2.87 -1.58 -3.72
CA TYR A 76 2.06 -1.03 -2.63
C TYR A 76 2.60 0.32 -2.15
N ALA A 77 3.91 0.41 -1.97
CA ALA A 77 4.55 1.65 -1.54
C ALA A 77 4.37 2.78 -2.57
N LEU A 78 4.52 2.47 -3.85
CA LEU A 78 4.36 3.46 -4.92
C LEU A 78 2.91 3.96 -5.02
N ILE A 79 1.93 3.06 -4.93
CA ILE A 79 0.52 3.43 -4.98
C ILE A 79 0.13 4.26 -3.75
N ALA A 80 0.55 3.86 -2.56
CA ALA A 80 0.27 4.61 -1.34
C ALA A 80 0.94 6.00 -1.37
N ALA A 81 2.19 6.08 -1.82
CA ALA A 81 2.90 7.34 -1.96
C ALA A 81 2.24 8.27 -2.98
N LYS A 82 1.78 7.71 -4.10
CA LYS A 82 1.04 8.46 -5.13
C LYS A 82 -0.22 9.08 -4.55
N GLU A 83 -1.01 8.32 -3.82
CA GLU A 83 -2.22 8.82 -3.15
C GLU A 83 -1.88 9.94 -2.16
N ALA A 84 -0.86 9.74 -1.32
CA ALA A 84 -0.44 10.75 -0.35
C ALA A 84 0.00 12.06 -1.01
N MET A 85 0.76 11.97 -2.09
CA MET A 85 1.21 13.15 -2.83
C MET A 85 0.04 13.90 -3.47
N GLU A 86 -0.89 13.18 -4.09
CA GLU A 86 -2.09 13.77 -4.69
C GLU A 86 -2.98 14.41 -3.62
N ASP A 87 -3.16 13.76 -2.49
CA ASP A 87 -3.96 14.26 -1.38
C ASP A 87 -3.37 15.53 -0.78
N SER A 88 -2.04 15.58 -0.62
CA SER A 88 -1.34 16.74 -0.05
C SER A 88 -1.41 17.97 -0.93
N LYS A 89 -1.51 17.81 -2.24
CA LYS A 89 -1.43 18.90 -3.23
C LYS A 89 -0.20 19.77 -3.06
N ILE A 90 0.89 19.15 -2.58
CA ILE A 90 2.11 19.88 -2.27
C ILE A 90 2.82 20.33 -3.55
N GLU A 91 3.20 21.60 -3.56
CA GLU A 91 4.03 22.18 -4.61
C GLU A 91 5.36 22.60 -3.99
N ILE A 92 6.38 21.81 -4.21
CA ILE A 92 7.69 22.02 -3.58
C ILE A 92 8.79 21.62 -4.57
N SER A 93 9.90 22.33 -4.53
CA SER A 93 11.06 21.98 -5.35
C SER A 93 11.63 20.64 -4.91
N PRO A 94 12.05 19.77 -5.87
CA PRO A 94 12.54 18.42 -5.54
C PRO A 94 13.67 18.38 -4.52
N GLU A 95 14.51 19.40 -4.49
CA GLU A 95 15.65 19.49 -3.56
C GLU A 95 15.20 19.58 -2.10
N ARG A 96 13.95 19.95 -1.86
CA ARG A 96 13.40 20.09 -0.50
C ARG A 96 12.54 18.92 -0.10
N LEU A 97 12.37 17.91 -0.97
CA LEU A 97 11.54 16.76 -0.72
C LEU A 97 12.42 15.55 -0.36
N GLY A 98 12.30 15.07 0.86
CA GLY A 98 12.91 13.82 1.29
C GLY A 98 11.92 12.67 1.16
N VAL A 99 12.41 11.49 0.79
CA VAL A 99 11.61 10.26 0.71
C VAL A 99 12.23 9.21 1.62
N TYR A 100 11.42 8.69 2.53
CA TYR A 100 11.85 7.66 3.49
C TYR A 100 10.89 6.48 3.40
N VAL A 101 11.42 5.30 3.10
CA VAL A 101 10.64 4.07 3.00
C VAL A 101 11.23 3.02 3.91
N GLY A 102 10.39 2.42 4.75
CA GLY A 102 10.78 1.32 5.61
C GLY A 102 10.09 0.03 5.20
N THR A 103 10.78 -1.08 5.34
CA THR A 103 10.22 -2.41 5.12
C THR A 103 10.85 -3.40 6.09
N GLY A 104 10.06 -4.37 6.56
CA GLY A 104 10.56 -5.39 7.47
C GLY A 104 11.40 -6.44 6.78
N VAL A 105 10.99 -6.87 5.59
CA VAL A 105 11.60 -8.01 4.88
C VAL A 105 11.91 -7.70 3.43
N GLY A 106 11.20 -6.75 2.82
CA GLY A 106 11.28 -6.50 1.39
C GLY A 106 10.52 -7.55 0.58
N GLY A 107 11.02 -7.85 -0.60
CA GLY A 107 10.42 -8.86 -1.47
C GLY A 107 11.08 -10.23 -1.31
N LEU A 108 10.26 -11.24 -1.07
CA LEU A 108 10.70 -12.65 -1.02
C LEU A 108 10.29 -13.42 -2.28
N ASN A 109 9.63 -12.80 -3.22
CA ASN A 109 9.26 -13.44 -4.48
C ASN A 109 10.48 -13.51 -5.39
N VAL A 110 11.04 -14.67 -5.45
CA VAL A 110 12.19 -14.96 -6.30
C VAL A 110 11.71 -15.54 -7.63
#